data_ff4e705ef51e675dc08d69902a17c0cc
#
_entry.id   ff4e705ef51e675dc08d69902a17c0cc
#
_cell.length_a   1.000
_cell.length_b   1.000
_cell.length_c   1.000
_cell.angle_alpha   90.00
_cell.angle_beta   90.00
_cell.angle_gamma   90.00
#
_symmetry.space_group_name_H-M   'P 1'
#
loop_
_entity.id
_entity.type
_entity.pdbx_description
1 polymer ?
#
loop_
_entity_poly.entity_id
_entity_poly.type
_entity_poly.pdbx_seq_one_letter_code
_entity_poly.pdbx_strand_id
1 'polypeptide(L)'
;ARTIRNAPRVENLVAIRGEIGQLVERMLAHGASSTQITHIITLLNDHTVCRVIELPLADKGDPGVPFSWLCFGSEGRREQTLYTDQDNGILFDARDAAEAAEIRGRLLPLAQQINQSLALCGFTLCKGNIMAGNPELCLSRAEWARRFAGFIREATPENLLGSSIYFDLRVVWGDEQGCEQLRRGILDQVADNRLFQRMLAENALRQRP
;
A
#
# COMPACT_ATOMS: atom_id res chain seq x y z
N ALA A 1 -17.73 4.88 -7.74
CA ALA A 1 -17.62 4.29 -6.40
C ALA A 1 -18.61 3.15 -6.16
N ARG A 2 -19.94 3.39 -6.23
CA ARG A 2 -20.96 2.35 -5.94
C ARG A 2 -20.82 1.12 -6.86
N THR A 3 -20.62 1.32 -8.14
CA THR A 3 -20.44 0.26 -9.14
C THR A 3 -19.22 -0.61 -8.82
N ILE A 4 -18.11 0.00 -8.42
CA ILE A 4 -16.88 -0.70 -8.02
C ILE A 4 -17.14 -1.57 -6.78
N ARG A 5 -17.72 -0.99 -5.73
CA ARG A 5 -18.00 -1.72 -4.47
C ARG A 5 -18.94 -2.91 -4.63
N ASN A 6 -19.84 -2.85 -5.61
CA ASN A 6 -20.80 -3.91 -5.88
C ASN A 6 -20.39 -4.86 -7.02
N ALA A 7 -19.17 -4.72 -7.56
CA ALA A 7 -18.68 -5.59 -8.63
C ALA A 7 -18.63 -7.05 -8.15
N PRO A 8 -19.31 -7.99 -8.81
CA PRO A 8 -19.38 -9.38 -8.35
C PRO A 8 -18.11 -10.18 -8.63
N ARG A 9 -17.25 -9.72 -9.58
CA ARG A 9 -16.03 -10.40 -10.00
C ARG A 9 -14.98 -9.40 -10.46
N VAL A 10 -13.71 -9.85 -10.55
CA VAL A 10 -12.58 -9.06 -11.01
C VAL A 10 -12.78 -8.51 -12.43
N GLU A 11 -13.37 -9.31 -13.33
CA GLU A 11 -13.63 -8.90 -14.73
C GLU A 11 -14.54 -7.66 -14.82
N ASN A 12 -15.45 -7.50 -13.88
CA ASN A 12 -16.28 -6.30 -13.81
C ASN A 12 -15.46 -5.07 -13.40
N LEU A 13 -14.46 -5.23 -12.54
CA LEU A 13 -13.53 -4.15 -12.17
C LEU A 13 -12.62 -3.77 -13.34
N VAL A 14 -12.15 -4.75 -14.10
CA VAL A 14 -11.37 -4.53 -15.34
C VAL A 14 -12.17 -3.68 -16.35
N ALA A 15 -13.43 -4.00 -16.56
CA ALA A 15 -14.30 -3.23 -17.45
C ALA A 15 -14.49 -1.77 -17.00
N ILE A 16 -14.68 -1.55 -15.69
CA ILE A 16 -14.84 -0.21 -15.08
C ILE A 16 -13.57 0.63 -15.24
N ARG A 17 -12.38 0.03 -15.35
CA ARG A 17 -11.11 0.77 -15.52
C ARG A 17 -11.12 1.71 -16.72
N GLY A 18 -11.67 1.25 -17.86
CA GLY A 18 -11.83 2.08 -19.06
C GLY A 18 -12.74 3.29 -18.83
N GLU A 19 -13.79 3.13 -18.03
CA GLU A 19 -14.72 4.22 -17.70
C GLU A 19 -14.05 5.30 -16.82
N ILE A 20 -13.08 4.92 -15.97
CA ILE A 20 -12.32 5.86 -15.12
C ILE A 20 -11.50 6.80 -16.02
N GLY A 21 -10.82 6.28 -17.05
CA GLY A 21 -10.09 7.10 -18.02
C GLY A 21 -10.99 8.15 -18.67
N GLN A 22 -12.14 7.72 -19.21
CA GLN A 22 -13.12 8.62 -19.80
C GLN A 22 -13.68 9.66 -18.82
N LEU A 23 -13.85 9.28 -17.53
CA LEU A 23 -14.27 10.22 -16.50
C LEU A 23 -13.21 11.32 -16.31
N VAL A 24 -11.94 10.96 -16.22
CA VAL A 24 -10.82 11.91 -16.07
C VAL A 24 -10.72 12.84 -17.27
N GLU A 25 -10.86 12.33 -18.50
CA GLU A 25 -10.88 13.15 -19.71
C GLU A 25 -12.01 14.19 -19.68
N ARG A 26 -13.23 13.79 -19.28
CA ARG A 26 -14.35 14.70 -19.12
C ARG A 26 -14.08 15.75 -18.03
N MET A 27 -13.51 15.37 -16.88
CA MET A 27 -13.15 16.31 -15.81
C MET A 27 -12.14 17.35 -16.30
N LEU A 28 -11.12 16.93 -17.06
CA LEU A 28 -10.14 17.83 -17.68
C LEU A 28 -10.81 18.81 -18.66
N ALA A 29 -11.69 18.33 -19.52
CA ALA A 29 -12.42 19.13 -20.49
C ALA A 29 -13.33 20.20 -19.80
N HIS A 30 -13.77 19.94 -18.58
CA HIS A 30 -14.57 20.87 -17.78
C HIS A 30 -13.73 21.71 -16.80
N GLY A 31 -12.41 21.71 -16.92
CA GLY A 31 -11.52 22.58 -16.14
C GLY A 31 -11.25 22.12 -14.70
N ALA A 32 -11.42 20.82 -14.40
CA ALA A 32 -11.05 20.30 -13.09
C ALA A 32 -9.55 20.46 -12.84
N SER A 33 -9.19 20.85 -11.61
CA SER A 33 -7.77 20.97 -11.20
C SER A 33 -7.10 19.59 -11.08
N SER A 34 -5.76 19.57 -11.17
CA SER A 34 -4.97 18.36 -10.95
C SER A 34 -5.26 17.71 -9.60
N THR A 35 -5.40 18.52 -8.55
CA THR A 35 -5.75 18.07 -7.19
C THR A 35 -7.10 17.35 -7.15
N GLN A 36 -8.12 17.90 -7.82
CA GLN A 36 -9.44 17.26 -7.88
C GLN A 36 -9.38 15.93 -8.62
N ILE A 37 -8.65 15.88 -9.73
CA ILE A 37 -8.47 14.67 -10.54
C ILE A 37 -7.72 13.59 -9.73
N THR A 38 -6.60 13.94 -9.11
CA THR A 38 -5.81 13.01 -8.28
C THR A 38 -6.64 12.47 -7.10
N HIS A 39 -7.44 13.33 -6.46
CA HIS A 39 -8.33 12.90 -5.38
C HIS A 39 -9.38 11.87 -5.85
N ILE A 40 -10.01 12.11 -7.00
CA ILE A 40 -11.00 11.18 -7.57
C ILE A 40 -10.34 9.87 -7.99
N ILE A 41 -9.17 9.91 -8.64
CA ILE A 41 -8.41 8.72 -9.03
C ILE A 41 -8.09 7.89 -7.78
N THR A 42 -7.53 8.51 -6.74
CA THR A 42 -7.20 7.82 -5.48
C THR A 42 -8.42 7.15 -4.86
N LEU A 43 -9.55 7.88 -4.77
CA LEU A 43 -10.79 7.33 -4.22
C LEU A 43 -11.28 6.10 -4.99
N LEU A 44 -11.23 6.15 -6.32
CA LEU A 44 -11.66 5.03 -7.17
C LEU A 44 -10.69 3.86 -7.10
N ASN A 45 -9.39 4.13 -7.02
CA ASN A 45 -8.36 3.12 -6.82
C ASN A 45 -8.51 2.43 -5.47
N ASP A 46 -8.69 3.17 -4.38
CA ASP A 46 -8.92 2.62 -3.03
C ASP A 46 -10.13 1.68 -3.03
N HIS A 47 -11.25 2.09 -3.64
CA HIS A 47 -12.43 1.22 -3.76
C HIS A 47 -12.15 -0.04 -4.59
N THR A 48 -11.31 0.07 -5.62
CA THR A 48 -10.93 -1.09 -6.44
C THR A 48 -10.06 -2.05 -5.63
N VAL A 49 -9.07 -1.55 -4.90
CA VAL A 49 -8.21 -2.35 -4.01
C VAL A 49 -9.05 -3.06 -2.95
N CYS A 50 -9.91 -2.32 -2.24
CA CYS A 50 -10.81 -2.93 -1.24
C CYS A 50 -11.64 -4.06 -1.86
N ARG A 51 -12.26 -3.81 -3.03
CA ARG A 51 -13.10 -4.82 -3.66
C ARG A 51 -12.33 -6.04 -4.13
N VAL A 52 -11.13 -5.86 -4.67
CA VAL A 52 -10.25 -6.98 -5.08
C VAL A 52 -9.85 -7.84 -3.87
N ILE A 53 -9.69 -7.24 -2.68
CA ILE A 53 -9.41 -7.97 -1.43
C ILE A 53 -10.67 -8.73 -0.95
N GLU A 54 -11.83 -8.09 -0.98
CA GLU A 54 -13.09 -8.67 -0.50
C GLU A 54 -13.56 -9.88 -1.32
N LEU A 55 -13.33 -9.88 -2.63
CA LEU A 55 -13.80 -10.94 -3.53
C LEU A 55 -13.28 -12.33 -3.14
N PRO A 56 -11.96 -12.58 -2.99
CA PRO A 56 -11.45 -13.88 -2.59
C PRO A 56 -11.82 -14.24 -1.14
N LEU A 57 -11.99 -13.26 -0.24
CA LEU A 57 -12.44 -13.50 1.12
C LEU A 57 -13.90 -13.98 1.17
N ALA A 58 -14.76 -13.44 0.31
CA ALA A 58 -16.15 -13.88 0.20
C ALA A 58 -16.28 -15.29 -0.41
N ASP A 59 -15.38 -15.65 -1.35
CA ASP A 59 -15.40 -16.93 -2.07
C ASP A 59 -14.76 -18.06 -1.26
N LYS A 60 -13.59 -17.82 -0.69
CA LYS A 60 -12.76 -18.84 -0.01
C LYS A 60 -12.88 -18.81 1.52
N GLY A 61 -13.54 -17.79 2.08
CA GLY A 61 -13.63 -17.56 3.50
C GLY A 61 -12.49 -16.73 4.08
N ASP A 62 -12.67 -16.35 5.34
CA ASP A 62 -11.67 -15.62 6.14
C ASP A 62 -10.43 -16.50 6.34
N PRO A 63 -9.20 -15.99 6.14
CA PRO A 63 -7.97 -16.72 6.46
C PRO A 63 -7.83 -17.05 7.96
N GLY A 64 -8.77 -16.59 8.80
CA GLY A 64 -8.81 -16.83 10.25
C GLY A 64 -7.74 -16.02 11.00
N VAL A 65 -7.23 -14.97 10.39
CA VAL A 65 -6.27 -14.03 10.98
C VAL A 65 -6.60 -12.62 10.51
N PRO A 66 -6.84 -11.69 11.43
CA PRO A 66 -6.98 -10.28 11.08
C PRO A 66 -5.68 -9.76 10.45
N PHE A 67 -5.81 -9.03 9.35
CA PHE A 67 -4.69 -8.37 8.70
C PHE A 67 -5.12 -7.02 8.13
N SER A 68 -4.14 -6.16 7.87
CA SER A 68 -4.35 -4.89 7.19
C SER A 68 -3.54 -4.83 5.91
N TRP A 69 -4.14 -4.32 4.83
CA TRP A 69 -3.47 -4.04 3.58
C TRP A 69 -2.90 -2.64 3.62
N LEU A 70 -1.57 -2.56 3.55
CA LEU A 70 -0.80 -1.33 3.54
C LEU A 70 -0.54 -0.89 2.11
N CYS A 71 -0.56 0.42 1.87
CA CYS A 71 -0.09 1.05 0.65
C CYS A 71 1.06 2.00 0.98
N PHE A 72 2.01 2.14 0.06
CA PHE A 72 3.22 2.92 0.22
C PHE A 72 3.37 4.00 -0.86
N GLY A 73 4.35 4.87 -0.72
CA GLY A 73 4.75 5.86 -1.73
C GLY A 73 3.59 6.75 -2.21
N SER A 74 3.42 6.87 -3.51
CA SER A 74 2.38 7.71 -4.11
C SER A 74 0.97 7.26 -3.72
N GLU A 75 0.75 5.96 -3.55
CA GLU A 75 -0.50 5.41 -3.07
C GLU A 75 -0.72 5.75 -1.59
N GLY A 76 0.31 5.66 -0.77
CA GLY A 76 0.31 6.09 0.64
C GLY A 76 0.00 7.58 0.80
N ARG A 77 0.58 8.45 -0.04
CA ARG A 77 0.34 9.91 -0.05
C ARG A 77 -0.96 10.34 -0.74
N ARG A 78 -1.72 9.41 -1.34
CA ARG A 78 -2.93 9.71 -2.14
C ARG A 78 -2.65 10.57 -3.37
N GLU A 79 -1.52 10.34 -4.02
CA GLU A 79 -1.03 11.07 -5.20
C GLU A 79 -1.01 10.21 -6.47
N GLN A 80 -1.85 9.18 -6.52
CA GLN A 80 -1.92 8.25 -7.63
C GLN A 80 -2.39 8.92 -8.93
N THR A 81 -1.85 8.43 -10.03
CA THR A 81 -2.29 8.76 -11.38
C THR A 81 -3.13 7.63 -11.99
N LEU A 82 -3.60 7.81 -13.23
CA LEU A 82 -4.29 6.74 -13.97
C LEU A 82 -3.41 5.50 -14.17
N TYR A 83 -2.11 5.70 -14.35
CA TYR A 83 -1.13 4.63 -14.50
C TYR A 83 -0.30 4.60 -13.22
N THR A 84 -0.62 3.66 -12.35
CA THR A 84 0.07 3.45 -11.07
C THR A 84 0.59 2.02 -11.00
N ASP A 85 1.73 1.83 -10.39
CA ASP A 85 2.22 0.53 -9.99
C ASP A 85 1.71 0.16 -8.60
N GLN A 86 1.95 -1.08 -8.24
CA GLN A 86 1.56 -1.61 -6.95
C GLN A 86 2.71 -1.42 -5.96
N ASP A 87 2.47 -0.64 -4.89
CA ASP A 87 3.38 -0.53 -3.76
C ASP A 87 2.57 -0.84 -2.50
N ASN A 88 2.61 -2.10 -2.07
CA ASN A 88 1.76 -2.57 -0.99
C ASN A 88 2.43 -3.62 -0.11
N GLY A 89 1.81 -3.88 1.05
CA GLY A 89 2.24 -4.89 2.00
C GLY A 89 1.10 -5.34 2.90
N ILE A 90 1.37 -6.33 3.72
CA ILE A 90 0.45 -6.81 4.76
C ILE A 90 1.03 -6.56 6.13
N LEU A 91 0.19 -6.10 7.05
CA LEU A 91 0.44 -5.99 8.47
C LEU A 91 -0.52 -6.91 9.23
N PHE A 92 0.01 -7.72 10.13
CA PHE A 92 -0.76 -8.56 11.04
C PHE A 92 -0.10 -8.62 12.42
N ASP A 93 -0.83 -9.08 13.44
CA ASP A 93 -0.27 -9.33 14.75
C ASP A 93 0.14 -10.81 14.92
N ALA A 94 1.24 -11.04 15.64
CA ALA A 94 1.70 -12.36 16.03
C ALA A 94 2.40 -12.26 17.40
N ARG A 95 2.30 -13.31 18.20
CA ARG A 95 2.89 -13.40 19.54
C ARG A 95 4.41 -13.59 19.49
N ASP A 96 4.87 -14.33 18.48
CA ASP A 96 6.27 -14.68 18.29
C ASP A 96 6.60 -14.94 16.80
N ALA A 97 7.86 -15.26 16.53
CA ALA A 97 8.35 -15.51 15.17
C ALA A 97 7.77 -16.78 14.52
N ALA A 98 7.46 -17.79 15.31
CA ALA A 98 6.90 -19.05 14.81
C ALA A 98 5.45 -18.83 14.34
N GLU A 99 4.64 -18.17 15.15
CA GLU A 99 3.28 -17.78 14.77
C GLU A 99 3.29 -16.81 13.57
N ALA A 100 4.23 -15.85 13.52
CA ALA A 100 4.36 -14.95 12.38
C ALA A 100 4.65 -15.71 11.08
N ALA A 101 5.49 -16.75 11.12
CA ALA A 101 5.78 -17.60 9.96
C ALA A 101 4.54 -18.41 9.53
N GLU A 102 3.78 -18.95 10.47
CA GLU A 102 2.53 -19.68 10.20
C GLU A 102 1.49 -18.78 9.55
N ILE A 103 1.23 -17.61 10.15
CA ILE A 103 0.27 -16.64 9.63
C ILE A 103 0.66 -16.19 8.23
N ARG A 104 1.93 -15.86 8.01
CA ARG A 104 2.45 -15.49 6.69
C ARG A 104 2.20 -16.58 5.66
N GLY A 105 2.45 -17.85 6.01
CA GLY A 105 2.19 -19.00 5.15
C GLY A 105 0.73 -19.09 4.71
N ARG A 106 -0.22 -18.66 5.56
CA ARG A 106 -1.66 -18.61 5.26
C ARG A 106 -2.05 -17.40 4.42
N LEU A 107 -1.43 -16.23 4.65
CA LEU A 107 -1.77 -14.98 3.96
C LEU A 107 -1.12 -14.85 2.59
N LEU A 108 0.08 -15.38 2.39
CA LEU A 108 0.84 -15.22 1.14
C LEU A 108 0.09 -15.67 -0.13
N PRO A 109 -0.55 -16.84 -0.18
CA PRO A 109 -1.30 -17.26 -1.37
C PRO A 109 -2.44 -16.29 -1.70
N LEU A 110 -3.13 -15.78 -0.68
CA LEU A 110 -4.17 -14.77 -0.83
C LEU A 110 -3.58 -13.45 -1.36
N ALA A 111 -2.48 -12.98 -0.78
CA ALA A 111 -1.81 -11.74 -1.20
C ALA A 111 -1.33 -11.82 -2.65
N GLN A 112 -0.77 -12.94 -3.07
CA GLN A 112 -0.36 -13.18 -4.45
C GLN A 112 -1.54 -13.14 -5.41
N GLN A 113 -2.66 -13.77 -5.05
CA GLN A 113 -3.90 -13.71 -5.83
C GLN A 113 -4.42 -12.28 -5.96
N ILE A 114 -4.39 -11.50 -4.86
CA ILE A 114 -4.81 -10.10 -4.85
C ILE A 114 -3.91 -9.27 -5.77
N ASN A 115 -2.57 -9.39 -5.67
CA ASN A 115 -1.64 -8.67 -6.54
C ASN A 115 -1.87 -9.00 -8.03
N GLN A 116 -2.12 -10.25 -8.39
CA GLN A 116 -2.46 -10.64 -9.77
C GLN A 116 -3.80 -10.04 -10.22
N SER A 117 -4.80 -10.04 -9.36
CA SER A 117 -6.10 -9.44 -9.65
C SER A 117 -6.02 -7.92 -9.83
N LEU A 118 -5.20 -7.25 -9.01
CA LEU A 118 -4.90 -5.83 -9.18
C LEU A 118 -4.18 -5.55 -10.50
N ALA A 119 -3.25 -6.42 -10.91
CA ALA A 119 -2.58 -6.29 -12.21
C ALA A 119 -3.58 -6.37 -13.37
N LEU A 120 -4.56 -7.27 -13.31
CA LEU A 120 -5.66 -7.32 -14.29
C LEU A 120 -6.49 -6.04 -14.29
N CYS A 121 -6.69 -5.41 -13.13
CA CYS A 121 -7.37 -4.12 -12.99
C CYS A 121 -6.52 -2.92 -13.42
N GLY A 122 -5.30 -3.13 -13.96
CA GLY A 122 -4.45 -2.07 -14.51
C GLY A 122 -3.51 -1.42 -13.49
N PHE A 123 -3.30 -2.04 -12.32
CA PHE A 123 -2.23 -1.66 -11.39
C PHE A 123 -0.97 -2.45 -11.77
N THR A 124 0.01 -1.82 -12.38
CA THR A 124 1.22 -2.49 -12.86
C THR A 124 1.96 -3.17 -11.70
N LEU A 125 2.44 -4.38 -11.91
CA LEU A 125 3.30 -5.05 -10.92
C LEU A 125 4.56 -4.23 -10.67
N CYS A 126 4.91 -4.00 -9.40
CA CYS A 126 6.10 -3.25 -9.02
C CYS A 126 7.37 -3.98 -9.46
N LYS A 127 8.23 -3.30 -10.23
CA LYS A 127 9.53 -3.85 -10.68
C LYS A 127 10.47 -4.14 -9.51
N GLY A 128 10.35 -3.37 -8.42
CA GLY A 128 11.08 -3.57 -7.17
C GLY A 128 10.50 -4.66 -6.28
N ASN A 129 9.45 -5.36 -6.74
CA ASN A 129 8.74 -6.38 -5.97
C ASN A 129 8.23 -5.90 -4.60
N ILE A 130 7.84 -4.60 -4.52
CA ILE A 130 7.24 -3.99 -3.33
C ILE A 130 5.74 -4.33 -3.32
N MET A 131 5.44 -5.59 -3.05
CA MET A 131 4.08 -6.13 -3.11
C MET A 131 3.81 -7.10 -1.97
N ALA A 132 2.58 -7.12 -1.49
CA ALA A 132 2.13 -7.96 -0.38
C ALA A 132 2.34 -9.47 -0.61
N GLY A 133 2.35 -9.91 -1.87
CA GLY A 133 2.69 -11.28 -2.25
C GLY A 133 4.17 -11.64 -2.11
N ASN A 134 5.04 -10.67 -1.81
CA ASN A 134 6.43 -10.89 -1.43
C ASN A 134 6.50 -11.21 0.07
N PRO A 135 7.10 -12.34 0.48
CA PRO A 135 7.26 -12.69 1.91
C PRO A 135 7.91 -11.60 2.76
N GLU A 136 8.80 -10.78 2.15
CA GLU A 136 9.48 -9.66 2.80
C GLU A 136 8.56 -8.48 3.13
N LEU A 137 7.31 -8.48 2.63
CA LEU A 137 6.33 -7.42 2.81
C LEU A 137 4.98 -7.92 3.37
N CYS A 138 4.91 -9.21 3.69
CA CYS A 138 3.82 -9.82 4.44
C CYS A 138 4.32 -10.09 5.87
N LEU A 139 4.30 -9.07 6.72
CA LEU A 139 5.03 -9.06 7.97
C LEU A 139 4.13 -8.80 9.17
N SER A 140 4.52 -9.38 10.32
CA SER A 140 3.93 -8.99 11.59
C SER A 140 4.34 -7.57 12.00
N ARG A 141 3.57 -6.96 12.89
CA ARG A 141 3.88 -5.62 13.42
C ARG A 141 5.28 -5.54 14.03
N ALA A 142 5.71 -6.57 14.75
CA ALA A 142 7.05 -6.64 15.31
C ALA A 142 8.14 -6.74 14.23
N GLU A 143 7.89 -7.44 13.12
CA GLU A 143 8.81 -7.52 11.99
C GLU A 143 8.88 -6.21 11.22
N TRP A 144 7.74 -5.53 10.98
CA TRP A 144 7.72 -4.18 10.42
C TRP A 144 8.51 -3.19 11.28
N ALA A 145 8.31 -3.22 12.61
CA ALA A 145 9.06 -2.36 13.53
C ALA A 145 10.57 -2.58 13.44
N ARG A 146 11.01 -3.84 13.37
CA ARG A 146 12.44 -4.17 13.17
C ARG A 146 12.98 -3.69 11.81
N ARG A 147 12.19 -3.81 10.75
CA ARG A 147 12.56 -3.34 9.41
C ARG A 147 12.77 -1.82 9.40
N PHE A 148 11.85 -1.06 9.97
CA PHE A 148 11.99 0.40 10.09
C PHE A 148 13.16 0.79 10.99
N ALA A 149 13.37 0.08 12.10
CA ALA A 149 14.54 0.30 12.95
C ALA A 149 15.86 0.07 12.19
N GLY A 150 15.90 -0.90 11.29
CA GLY A 150 17.02 -1.12 10.36
C GLY A 150 17.26 0.09 9.46
N PHE A 151 16.23 0.58 8.77
CA PHE A 151 16.33 1.76 7.91
C PHE A 151 16.83 3.01 8.65
N ILE A 152 16.33 3.23 9.88
CA ILE A 152 16.69 4.39 10.69
C ILE A 152 18.13 4.27 11.21
N ARG A 153 18.57 3.07 11.61
CA ARG A 153 19.92 2.85 12.15
C ARG A 153 21.00 2.87 11.07
N GLU A 154 20.70 2.28 9.90
CA GLU A 154 21.64 2.14 8.79
C GLU A 154 21.43 3.27 7.76
N ALA A 155 21.31 4.49 8.23
CA ALA A 155 21.02 5.67 7.42
C ALA A 155 22.21 5.99 6.49
N THR A 156 22.22 5.35 5.31
CA THR A 156 23.07 5.74 4.18
C THR A 156 22.22 6.43 3.10
N PRO A 157 22.80 7.26 2.22
CA PRO A 157 22.05 7.88 1.13
C PRO A 157 21.31 6.87 0.25
N GLU A 158 21.91 5.71 -0.01
CA GLU A 158 21.35 4.62 -0.81
C GLU A 158 20.16 3.96 -0.09
N ASN A 159 20.31 3.66 1.21
CA ASN A 159 19.24 3.09 2.02
C ASN A 159 18.08 4.07 2.19
N LEU A 160 18.35 5.37 2.32
CA LEU A 160 17.32 6.40 2.39
C LEU A 160 16.50 6.47 1.12
N LEU A 161 17.13 6.44 -0.05
CA LEU A 161 16.41 6.47 -1.32
C LEU A 161 15.51 5.23 -1.48
N GLY A 162 16.04 4.04 -1.17
CA GLY A 162 15.29 2.78 -1.27
C GLY A 162 14.20 2.61 -0.20
N SER A 163 14.39 3.21 0.99
CA SER A 163 13.44 3.08 2.10
C SER A 163 12.40 4.18 2.16
N SER A 164 12.61 5.31 1.47
CA SER A 164 11.71 6.48 1.55
C SER A 164 10.26 6.14 1.22
N ILE A 165 10.04 5.22 0.30
CA ILE A 165 8.70 4.76 -0.09
C ILE A 165 7.91 4.17 1.08
N TYR A 166 8.56 3.50 2.02
CA TYR A 166 7.89 2.82 3.15
C TYR A 166 7.42 3.79 4.23
N PHE A 167 8.00 5.02 4.32
CA PHE A 167 7.59 6.01 5.30
C PHE A 167 6.23 6.66 4.96
N ASP A 168 5.83 6.61 3.69
CA ASP A 168 4.51 7.05 3.23
C ASP A 168 3.51 5.90 3.29
N LEU A 169 3.31 5.34 4.48
CA LEU A 169 2.42 4.19 4.66
C LEU A 169 1.02 4.60 5.12
N ARG A 170 0.00 3.92 4.60
CA ARG A 170 -1.37 3.97 5.11
C ARG A 170 -2.09 2.64 4.92
N VAL A 171 -3.14 2.43 5.70
CA VAL A 171 -4.08 1.31 5.52
C VAL A 171 -5.11 1.68 4.45
N VAL A 172 -5.35 0.76 3.52
CA VAL A 172 -6.45 0.86 2.53
C VAL A 172 -7.58 -0.09 2.92
N TRP A 173 -7.25 -1.24 3.49
CA TRP A 173 -8.22 -2.23 3.92
C TRP A 173 -7.79 -2.87 5.25
N GLY A 174 -8.74 -3.18 6.12
CA GLY A 174 -8.48 -3.74 7.44
C GLY A 174 -8.48 -2.70 8.56
N ASP A 175 -7.93 -3.06 9.73
CA ASP A 175 -7.88 -2.19 10.90
C ASP A 175 -6.70 -1.24 10.86
N GLU A 176 -6.95 0.04 11.14
CA GLU A 176 -5.92 1.08 11.18
C GLU A 176 -5.10 1.06 12.47
N GLN A 177 -5.61 0.48 13.55
CA GLN A 177 -5.00 0.59 14.88
C GLN A 177 -3.57 0.03 14.92
N GLY A 178 -3.33 -1.13 14.31
CA GLY A 178 -1.99 -1.73 14.24
C GLY A 178 -1.00 -0.85 13.48
N CYS A 179 -1.43 -0.22 12.39
CA CYS A 179 -0.63 0.71 11.61
C CYS A 179 -0.32 2.00 12.37
N GLU A 180 -1.28 2.55 13.11
CA GLU A 180 -1.06 3.73 13.95
C GLU A 180 -0.06 3.45 15.08
N GLN A 181 -0.11 2.29 15.70
CA GLN A 181 0.88 1.88 16.69
C GLN A 181 2.28 1.75 16.08
N LEU A 182 2.38 1.12 14.89
CA LEU A 182 3.63 1.03 14.13
C LEU A 182 4.18 2.42 13.80
N ARG A 183 3.33 3.33 13.29
CA ARG A 183 3.71 4.70 12.93
C ARG A 183 4.24 5.48 14.13
N ARG A 184 3.61 5.39 15.30
CA ARG A 184 4.09 6.03 16.53
C ARG A 184 5.49 5.53 16.90
N GLY A 185 5.70 4.21 16.90
CA GLY A 185 7.01 3.64 17.20
C GLY A 185 8.11 4.04 16.19
N ILE A 186 7.76 4.25 14.93
CA ILE A 186 8.67 4.78 13.91
C ILE A 186 9.02 6.25 14.23
N LEU A 187 8.03 7.08 14.53
CA LEU A 187 8.23 8.50 14.84
C LEU A 187 9.10 8.68 16.09
N ASP A 188 8.90 7.87 17.13
CA ASP A 188 9.73 7.90 18.33
C ASP A 188 11.20 7.58 17.98
N GLN A 189 11.46 6.55 17.19
CA GLN A 189 12.81 6.19 16.76
C GLN A 189 13.46 7.27 15.88
N VAL A 190 12.68 7.91 14.99
CA VAL A 190 13.15 9.03 14.17
C VAL A 190 13.47 10.24 15.04
N ALA A 191 12.65 10.53 16.06
CA ALA A 191 12.89 11.63 16.99
C ALA A 191 14.21 11.50 17.75
N ASP A 192 14.61 10.28 18.06
CA ASP A 192 15.86 9.98 18.76
C ASP A 192 17.11 9.94 17.85
N ASN A 193 16.94 9.96 16.53
CA ASN A 193 18.04 9.86 15.55
C ASN A 193 18.24 11.14 14.73
N ARG A 194 19.05 12.08 15.26
CA ARG A 194 19.32 13.36 14.61
C ARG A 194 20.00 13.23 13.24
N LEU A 195 20.84 12.21 13.05
CA LEU A 195 21.50 11.98 11.75
C LEU A 195 20.44 11.60 10.71
N PHE A 196 19.54 10.67 11.04
CA PHE A 196 18.48 10.25 10.14
C PHE A 196 17.53 11.39 9.80
N GLN A 197 17.15 12.23 10.79
CA GLN A 197 16.32 13.43 10.54
C GLN A 197 16.97 14.39 9.55
N ARG A 198 18.28 14.66 9.73
CA ARG A 198 19.02 15.52 8.81
C ARG A 198 19.03 14.95 7.38
N MET A 199 19.30 13.67 7.25
CA MET A 199 19.33 12.99 5.94
C MET A 199 17.97 12.97 5.25
N LEU A 200 16.86 12.75 5.99
CA LEU A 200 15.51 12.89 5.46
C LEU A 200 15.23 14.29 4.93
N ALA A 201 15.61 15.33 5.71
CA ALA A 201 15.45 16.72 5.29
C ALA A 201 16.26 17.05 4.04
N GLU A 202 17.53 16.61 3.96
CA GLU A 202 18.38 16.79 2.78
C GLU A 202 17.81 16.08 1.55
N ASN A 203 17.27 14.86 1.72
CA ASN A 203 16.63 14.11 0.63
C ASN A 203 15.37 14.83 0.12
N ALA A 204 14.52 15.31 1.02
CA ALA A 204 13.31 16.06 0.67
C ALA A 204 13.64 17.38 -0.08
N LEU A 205 14.75 18.05 0.27
CA LEU A 205 15.20 19.27 -0.42
C LEU A 205 15.74 19.00 -1.82
N ARG A 206 16.34 17.83 -2.07
CA ARG A 206 16.84 17.41 -3.39
C ARG A 206 15.75 17.03 -4.38
N GLN A 207 14.58 16.61 -3.87
CA GLN A 207 13.42 16.17 -4.68
C GLN A 207 12.44 17.30 -4.98
N ARG A 208 12.81 18.56 -4.79
CA ARG A 208 11.96 19.69 -5.22
C ARG A 208 11.88 19.73 -6.75
N PRO A 209 10.67 19.88 -7.32
CA PRO A 209 10.47 20.03 -8.75
C PRO A 209 11.10 21.31 -9.28
#